data_2682f0e626ebd74c4ae560c720ff7f04
#
_entry.id   2682f0e626ebd74c4ae560c720ff7f04
#
_cell.length_a   1.000
_cell.length_b   1.000
_cell.length_c   1.000
_cell.angle_alpha   90.00
_cell.angle_beta   90.00
_cell.angle_gamma   90.00
#
_symmetry.space_group_name_H-M   'P 1'
#
loop_
_entity.id
_entity.type
_entity.pdbx_description
1 polymer ?
#
loop_
_entity_poly.entity_id
_entity_poly.type
_entity_poly.pdbx_seq_one_letter_code
_entity_poly.pdbx_strand_id
1 'polypeptide(L)'
;MTSDEKIAQLAAAVDKETKARPGAPQTHPEFDRLVRTIWRLRQEDGCPWDKEQTHQSISKNMIEEAYEAVEAIAEDSSEHLEEELGDVLEQVVLHSQIEADSGASAGGGVRDRAAGFDIDDVCRALNQKLVRRHPHVFGPEAGSTSSAAAVLDVWESVKAEERASADDTVHTEGLLDSVPQSLPALMQAQKISKRAAKMGFEWASVADVWDKVAEERAEFDAEAPGTQQKTDEFGDILFALINVARWEGVDAEEALMSACRKFRSRWSYMEKAAAERGFSLDEKPELQEDLWQEAKRHLGA
;
A
#
# COMPACT_ATOMS: atom_id res chain seq x y z
N MET A 1 -26.18 -16.47 -18.12
CA MET A 1 -25.22 -15.37 -18.02
C MET A 1 -24.54 -15.49 -16.67
N THR A 2 -23.23 -15.69 -16.69
CA THR A 2 -22.43 -15.80 -15.45
C THR A 2 -22.34 -14.48 -14.71
N SER A 3 -21.88 -14.49 -13.45
CA SER A 3 -21.65 -13.27 -12.66
C SER A 3 -20.64 -12.34 -13.38
N ASP A 4 -19.59 -12.93 -13.96
CA ASP A 4 -18.54 -12.18 -14.66
C ASP A 4 -19.08 -11.52 -15.96
N GLU A 5 -19.93 -12.22 -16.71
CA GLU A 5 -20.58 -11.63 -17.88
C GLU A 5 -21.47 -10.42 -17.52
N LYS A 6 -22.19 -10.51 -16.39
CA LYS A 6 -23.03 -9.40 -15.92
C LYS A 6 -22.20 -8.18 -15.55
N ILE A 7 -21.09 -8.37 -14.80
CA ILE A 7 -20.24 -7.24 -14.39
C ILE A 7 -19.51 -6.63 -15.60
N ALA A 8 -19.10 -7.44 -16.57
CA ALA A 8 -18.51 -6.94 -17.80
C ALA A 8 -19.48 -6.07 -18.61
N GLN A 9 -20.75 -6.50 -18.72
CA GLN A 9 -21.78 -5.70 -19.38
C GLN A 9 -22.10 -4.41 -18.63
N LEU A 10 -22.17 -4.47 -17.29
CA LEU A 10 -22.36 -3.26 -16.48
C LEU A 10 -21.19 -2.29 -16.66
N ALA A 11 -19.94 -2.76 -16.59
CA ALA A 11 -18.77 -1.93 -16.78
C ALA A 11 -18.74 -1.26 -18.16
N ALA A 12 -19.13 -1.98 -19.22
CA ALA A 12 -19.23 -1.41 -20.57
C ALA A 12 -20.35 -0.35 -20.69
N ALA A 13 -21.48 -0.56 -20.03
CA ALA A 13 -22.55 0.42 -20.00
C ALA A 13 -22.15 1.69 -19.25
N VAL A 14 -21.49 1.54 -18.10
CA VAL A 14 -20.92 2.63 -17.29
C VAL A 14 -19.88 3.43 -18.08
N ASP A 15 -18.98 2.77 -18.80
CA ASP A 15 -17.99 3.42 -19.64
C ASP A 15 -18.64 4.29 -20.73
N LYS A 16 -19.64 3.72 -21.41
CA LYS A 16 -20.39 4.44 -22.45
C LYS A 16 -21.10 5.69 -21.90
N GLU A 17 -21.73 5.57 -20.73
CA GLU A 17 -22.38 6.69 -20.05
C GLU A 17 -21.35 7.75 -19.61
N THR A 18 -20.26 7.29 -18.98
CA THR A 18 -19.20 8.18 -18.48
C THR A 18 -18.55 8.96 -19.59
N LYS A 19 -18.23 8.33 -20.73
CA LYS A 19 -17.68 9.02 -21.91
C LYS A 19 -18.58 10.14 -22.45
N ALA A 20 -19.89 10.04 -22.24
CA ALA A 20 -20.83 11.06 -22.67
C ALA A 20 -20.90 12.27 -21.71
N ARG A 21 -20.30 12.19 -20.53
CA ARG A 21 -20.32 13.29 -19.55
C ARG A 21 -19.35 14.40 -19.94
N PRO A 22 -19.72 15.68 -19.73
CA PRO A 22 -18.80 16.81 -19.96
C PRO A 22 -17.52 16.66 -19.11
N GLY A 23 -16.36 16.81 -19.78
CA GLY A 23 -15.06 16.72 -19.11
C GLY A 23 -14.53 15.29 -18.90
N ALA A 24 -15.27 14.25 -19.31
CA ALA A 24 -14.77 12.88 -19.22
C ALA A 24 -13.55 12.67 -20.15
N PRO A 25 -12.47 12.06 -19.65
CA PRO A 25 -11.32 11.74 -20.49
C PRO A 25 -11.70 10.75 -21.59
N GLN A 26 -11.13 10.91 -22.78
CA GLN A 26 -11.46 10.09 -23.96
C GLN A 26 -10.36 9.10 -24.29
N THR A 27 -9.11 9.55 -24.32
CA THR A 27 -7.95 8.73 -24.71
C THR A 27 -6.72 9.14 -23.89
N HIS A 28 -5.82 8.22 -23.72
CA HIS A 28 -4.52 8.42 -23.03
C HIS A 28 -3.38 7.94 -23.93
N PRO A 29 -3.02 8.64 -25.01
CA PRO A 29 -2.04 8.17 -26.01
C PRO A 29 -0.63 7.96 -25.45
N GLU A 30 -0.27 8.67 -24.38
CA GLU A 30 1.03 8.51 -23.73
C GLU A 30 1.10 7.20 -22.96
N PHE A 31 0.00 6.74 -22.37
CA PHE A 31 -0.07 5.41 -21.76
C PHE A 31 0.16 4.30 -22.79
N ASP A 32 -0.47 4.39 -23.96
CA ASP A 32 -0.24 3.44 -25.04
C ASP A 32 1.20 3.46 -25.56
N ARG A 33 1.88 4.63 -25.52
CA ARG A 33 3.31 4.74 -25.84
C ARG A 33 4.16 4.04 -24.82
N LEU A 34 3.90 4.26 -23.52
CA LEU A 34 4.62 3.60 -22.43
C LEU A 34 4.53 2.08 -22.56
N VAL A 35 3.32 1.54 -22.77
CA VAL A 35 3.12 0.09 -22.96
C VAL A 35 3.97 -0.44 -24.15
N ARG A 36 3.99 0.28 -25.29
CA ARG A 36 4.82 -0.10 -26.44
C ARG A 36 6.32 0.03 -26.15
N THR A 37 6.73 1.01 -25.35
CA THR A 37 8.13 1.17 -24.95
C THR A 37 8.59 -0.02 -24.11
N ILE A 38 7.85 -0.40 -23.09
CA ILE A 38 8.16 -1.56 -22.24
C ILE A 38 8.17 -2.87 -23.07
N TRP A 39 7.16 -3.05 -23.93
CA TRP A 39 7.16 -4.18 -24.86
C TRP A 39 8.45 -4.20 -25.71
N ARG A 40 8.85 -3.04 -26.26
CA ARG A 40 10.04 -2.93 -27.14
C ARG A 40 11.34 -3.24 -26.40
N LEU A 41 11.46 -2.82 -25.12
CA LEU A 41 12.64 -3.13 -24.30
C LEU A 41 12.83 -4.66 -24.10
N ARG A 42 11.77 -5.43 -24.12
CA ARG A 42 11.80 -6.87 -23.91
C ARG A 42 11.91 -7.70 -25.22
N GLN A 43 11.95 -7.07 -26.40
CA GLN A 43 12.13 -7.80 -27.66
C GLN A 43 13.56 -8.32 -27.83
N GLU A 44 13.80 -9.21 -28.83
CA GLU A 44 15.12 -9.81 -29.10
C GLU A 44 16.22 -8.77 -29.26
N ASP A 45 15.91 -7.65 -29.92
CA ASP A 45 16.79 -6.50 -30.14
C ASP A 45 16.56 -5.36 -29.11
N GLY A 46 15.90 -5.64 -28.01
CA GLY A 46 15.66 -4.74 -26.89
C GLY A 46 16.81 -4.71 -25.87
N CYS A 47 16.49 -4.26 -24.64
CA CYS A 47 17.45 -4.15 -23.57
C CYS A 47 17.78 -5.54 -22.96
N PRO A 48 19.05 -5.94 -22.87
CA PRO A 48 19.41 -7.23 -22.27
C PRO A 48 18.95 -7.38 -20.82
N TRP A 49 19.00 -6.28 -20.05
CA TRP A 49 18.59 -6.29 -18.64
C TRP A 49 17.08 -6.54 -18.52
N ASP A 50 16.25 -5.80 -19.24
CA ASP A 50 14.77 -5.92 -19.18
C ASP A 50 14.30 -7.32 -19.62
N LYS A 51 14.98 -7.94 -20.59
CA LYS A 51 14.65 -9.28 -21.07
C LYS A 51 14.86 -10.37 -20.02
N GLU A 52 15.84 -10.20 -19.15
CA GLU A 52 16.19 -11.16 -18.10
C GLU A 52 15.28 -11.03 -16.86
N GLN A 53 14.50 -9.93 -16.74
CA GLN A 53 13.68 -9.72 -15.57
C GLN A 53 12.54 -10.74 -15.48
N THR A 54 12.30 -11.14 -14.24
CA THR A 54 11.18 -12.00 -13.81
C THR A 54 10.38 -11.28 -12.73
N HIS A 55 9.17 -11.75 -12.44
CA HIS A 55 8.39 -11.22 -11.32
C HIS A 55 9.17 -11.19 -10.00
N GLN A 56 9.97 -12.21 -9.73
CA GLN A 56 10.76 -12.34 -8.52
C GLN A 56 11.94 -11.36 -8.48
N SER A 57 12.62 -11.14 -9.61
CA SER A 57 13.82 -10.30 -9.65
C SER A 57 13.52 -8.82 -9.38
N ILE A 58 12.33 -8.34 -9.79
CA ILE A 58 11.91 -6.94 -9.66
C ILE A 58 10.80 -6.71 -8.61
N SER A 59 10.42 -7.76 -7.86
CA SER A 59 9.34 -7.64 -6.86
C SER A 59 9.64 -6.60 -5.76
N LYS A 60 10.91 -6.44 -5.39
CA LYS A 60 11.34 -5.44 -4.40
C LYS A 60 11.24 -4.01 -4.92
N ASN A 61 11.50 -3.79 -6.22
CA ASN A 61 11.43 -2.47 -6.84
C ASN A 61 10.00 -1.90 -6.71
N MET A 62 8.96 -2.71 -6.93
CA MET A 62 7.57 -2.28 -6.73
C MET A 62 7.29 -1.73 -5.32
N ILE A 63 7.98 -2.24 -4.30
CA ILE A 63 7.86 -1.74 -2.92
C ILE A 63 8.66 -0.45 -2.77
N GLU A 64 9.87 -0.39 -3.33
CA GLU A 64 10.75 0.78 -3.31
C GLU A 64 10.03 1.98 -3.94
N GLU A 65 9.55 1.87 -5.19
CA GLU A 65 8.81 2.93 -5.89
C GLU A 65 7.54 3.36 -5.16
N ALA A 66 6.82 2.40 -4.55
CA ALA A 66 5.63 2.74 -3.76
C ALA A 66 5.98 3.58 -2.51
N TYR A 67 7.12 3.32 -1.86
CA TYR A 67 7.57 4.12 -0.72
C TYR A 67 8.12 5.48 -1.15
N GLU A 68 8.82 5.58 -2.28
CA GLU A 68 9.31 6.83 -2.86
C GLU A 68 8.13 7.74 -3.25
N ALA A 69 7.09 7.18 -3.87
CA ALA A 69 5.83 7.91 -4.09
C ALA A 69 5.18 8.43 -2.80
N VAL A 70 5.20 7.64 -1.71
CA VAL A 70 4.70 8.08 -0.39
C VAL A 70 5.59 9.18 0.21
N GLU A 71 6.91 9.12 -0.01
CA GLU A 71 7.83 10.17 0.43
C GLU A 71 7.59 11.48 -0.33
N ALA A 72 7.43 11.43 -1.66
CA ALA A 72 7.09 12.59 -2.49
C ALA A 72 5.76 13.25 -2.07
N ILE A 73 4.75 12.47 -1.70
CA ILE A 73 3.49 12.97 -1.12
C ILE A 73 3.75 13.72 0.20
N ALA A 74 4.61 13.16 1.06
CA ALA A 74 4.91 13.76 2.36
C ALA A 74 5.76 15.04 2.24
N GLU A 75 6.52 15.20 1.15
CA GLU A 75 7.29 16.41 0.83
C GLU A 75 6.46 17.50 0.17
N ASP A 76 5.21 17.22 -0.19
CA ASP A 76 4.31 18.11 -0.96
C ASP A 76 4.95 18.56 -2.30
N SER A 77 5.72 17.66 -2.93
CA SER A 77 6.42 17.89 -4.19
C SER A 77 5.65 17.26 -5.36
N SER A 78 4.96 18.09 -6.14
CA SER A 78 4.23 17.60 -7.32
C SER A 78 5.14 17.04 -8.41
N GLU A 79 6.34 17.59 -8.60
CA GLU A 79 7.30 17.14 -9.61
C GLU A 79 7.88 15.77 -9.23
N HIS A 80 8.32 15.60 -7.99
CA HIS A 80 8.80 14.33 -7.46
C HIS A 80 7.68 13.25 -7.48
N LEU A 81 6.47 13.63 -7.07
CA LEU A 81 5.33 12.70 -7.12
C LEU A 81 4.98 12.25 -8.55
N GLU A 82 5.12 13.14 -9.58
CA GLU A 82 4.92 12.75 -10.98
C GLU A 82 5.94 11.71 -11.42
N GLU A 83 7.22 11.87 -11.04
CA GLU A 83 8.30 10.93 -11.29
C GLU A 83 8.00 9.57 -10.65
N GLU A 84 7.78 9.53 -9.35
CA GLU A 84 7.57 8.30 -8.59
C GLU A 84 6.29 7.53 -9.00
N LEU A 85 5.21 8.26 -9.33
CA LEU A 85 4.02 7.63 -9.91
C LEU A 85 4.30 7.02 -11.29
N GLY A 86 5.23 7.59 -12.05
CA GLY A 86 5.73 7.04 -13.31
C GLY A 86 6.44 5.70 -13.07
N ASP A 87 7.29 5.62 -12.05
CA ASP A 87 8.07 4.43 -11.71
C ASP A 87 7.17 3.32 -11.13
N VAL A 88 6.20 3.65 -10.29
CA VAL A 88 5.14 2.69 -9.88
C VAL A 88 4.38 2.16 -11.09
N LEU A 89 4.03 3.03 -12.07
CA LEU A 89 3.33 2.63 -13.28
C LEU A 89 4.20 1.75 -14.17
N GLU A 90 5.52 2.04 -14.26
CA GLU A 90 6.49 1.18 -14.95
C GLU A 90 6.44 -0.24 -14.38
N GLN A 91 6.51 -0.41 -13.06
CA GLN A 91 6.43 -1.73 -12.42
C GLN A 91 5.16 -2.48 -12.83
N VAL A 92 4.01 -1.81 -12.85
CA VAL A 92 2.74 -2.43 -13.25
C VAL A 92 2.78 -2.89 -14.71
N VAL A 93 3.25 -2.04 -15.62
CA VAL A 93 3.32 -2.36 -17.06
C VAL A 93 4.36 -3.44 -17.33
N LEU A 94 5.54 -3.38 -16.69
CA LEU A 94 6.61 -4.36 -16.85
C LEU A 94 6.20 -5.74 -16.35
N HIS A 95 5.60 -5.84 -15.17
CA HIS A 95 5.05 -7.10 -14.67
C HIS A 95 3.97 -7.67 -15.61
N SER A 96 3.10 -6.83 -16.17
CA SER A 96 2.09 -7.26 -17.14
C SER A 96 2.72 -7.75 -18.44
N GLN A 97 3.83 -7.15 -18.88
CA GLN A 97 4.56 -7.57 -20.09
C GLN A 97 5.30 -8.87 -19.85
N ILE A 98 5.92 -9.10 -18.68
CA ILE A 98 6.57 -10.35 -18.31
C ILE A 98 5.58 -11.53 -18.41
N GLU A 99 4.36 -11.33 -17.89
CA GLU A 99 3.31 -12.34 -17.96
C GLU A 99 2.82 -12.57 -19.40
N ALA A 100 2.66 -11.50 -20.17
CA ALA A 100 2.28 -11.58 -21.57
C ALA A 100 3.31 -12.34 -22.43
N ASP A 101 4.61 -12.13 -22.16
CA ASP A 101 5.69 -12.84 -22.86
C ASP A 101 5.67 -14.33 -22.55
N SER A 102 5.39 -14.74 -21.31
CA SER A 102 5.27 -16.15 -20.92
C SER A 102 4.09 -16.85 -21.60
N GLY A 103 2.95 -16.18 -21.72
CA GLY A 103 1.76 -16.67 -22.41
C GLY A 103 1.91 -16.72 -23.93
N ALA A 104 2.67 -15.81 -24.53
CA ALA A 104 2.93 -15.79 -25.97
C ALA A 104 3.72 -17.03 -26.45
N SER A 105 4.53 -17.63 -25.58
CA SER A 105 5.26 -18.88 -25.85
C SER A 105 4.32 -20.09 -26.00
N ALA A 106 3.06 -19.98 -25.63
CA ALA A 106 2.06 -21.06 -25.69
C ALA A 106 1.17 -21.07 -26.95
N GLY A 107 1.41 -20.19 -27.94
CA GLY A 107 0.78 -20.20 -29.27
C GLY A 107 -0.58 -19.50 -29.37
N GLY A 108 -0.60 -18.42 -30.13
CA GLY A 108 -1.66 -17.42 -30.30
C GLY A 108 -3.06 -17.97 -30.59
N GLY A 109 -3.98 -17.53 -29.80
CA GLY A 109 -5.42 -17.69 -29.90
C GLY A 109 -6.07 -16.88 -28.77
N VAL A 110 -7.40 -16.77 -28.75
CA VAL A 110 -8.14 -16.11 -27.66
C VAL A 110 -7.54 -16.56 -26.33
N ARG A 111 -6.95 -15.62 -25.58
CA ARG A 111 -6.20 -15.90 -24.35
C ARG A 111 -7.07 -16.66 -23.35
N ASP A 112 -6.72 -17.92 -23.15
CA ASP A 112 -7.18 -18.66 -21.99
C ASP A 112 -6.46 -18.06 -20.75
N ARG A 113 -7.14 -17.89 -19.63
CA ARG A 113 -6.53 -17.44 -18.35
C ARG A 113 -5.33 -18.32 -17.93
N ALA A 114 -5.26 -19.55 -18.43
CA ALA A 114 -4.11 -20.44 -18.26
C ALA A 114 -2.87 -19.99 -19.06
N ALA A 115 -3.00 -19.01 -19.98
CA ALA A 115 -1.94 -18.52 -20.86
C ALA A 115 -1.35 -17.16 -20.44
N GLY A 116 -1.62 -16.70 -19.19
CA GLY A 116 -1.16 -15.42 -18.68
C GLY A 116 -2.13 -14.26 -18.94
N PHE A 117 -1.73 -13.06 -18.52
CA PHE A 117 -2.49 -11.80 -18.67
C PHE A 117 -1.61 -10.70 -19.26
N ASP A 118 -2.24 -9.63 -19.75
CA ASP A 118 -1.58 -8.41 -20.17
C ASP A 118 -2.11 -7.18 -19.41
N ILE A 119 -1.62 -6.00 -19.79
CA ILE A 119 -2.03 -4.73 -19.13
C ILE A 119 -3.52 -4.44 -19.33
N ASP A 120 -4.11 -4.82 -20.46
CA ASP A 120 -5.54 -4.64 -20.70
C ASP A 120 -6.38 -5.54 -19.79
N ASP A 121 -5.90 -6.74 -19.47
CA ASP A 121 -6.54 -7.62 -18.50
C ASP A 121 -6.48 -7.05 -17.08
N VAL A 122 -5.34 -6.47 -16.69
CA VAL A 122 -5.17 -5.78 -15.41
C VAL A 122 -6.14 -4.61 -15.30
N CYS A 123 -6.17 -3.74 -16.32
CA CYS A 123 -7.06 -2.58 -16.37
C CYS A 123 -8.54 -3.00 -16.34
N ARG A 124 -8.90 -4.03 -17.10
CA ARG A 124 -10.27 -4.55 -17.17
C ARG A 124 -10.72 -5.12 -15.83
N ALA A 125 -9.88 -5.95 -15.19
CA ALA A 125 -10.19 -6.54 -13.89
C ALA A 125 -10.34 -5.46 -12.81
N LEU A 126 -9.47 -4.45 -12.80
CA LEU A 126 -9.56 -3.33 -11.87
C LEU A 126 -10.84 -2.50 -12.11
N ASN A 127 -11.14 -2.16 -13.37
CA ASN A 127 -12.33 -1.38 -13.71
C ASN A 127 -13.61 -2.11 -13.28
N GLN A 128 -13.74 -3.40 -13.59
CA GLN A 128 -14.89 -4.21 -13.19
C GLN A 128 -15.02 -4.27 -11.64
N LYS A 129 -13.91 -4.42 -10.94
CA LYS A 129 -13.86 -4.37 -9.47
C LYS A 129 -14.33 -3.03 -8.92
N LEU A 130 -13.88 -1.92 -9.50
CA LEU A 130 -14.30 -0.57 -9.09
C LEU A 130 -15.78 -0.33 -9.35
N VAL A 131 -16.29 -0.67 -10.53
CA VAL A 131 -17.72 -0.53 -10.86
C VAL A 131 -18.59 -1.35 -9.90
N ARG A 132 -18.21 -2.59 -9.61
CA ARG A 132 -18.93 -3.45 -8.69
C ARG A 132 -18.94 -2.92 -7.25
N ARG A 133 -17.81 -2.40 -6.78
CA ARG A 133 -17.66 -1.90 -5.40
C ARG A 133 -18.20 -0.50 -5.16
N HIS A 134 -18.70 0.17 -6.21
CA HIS A 134 -19.31 1.49 -6.10
C HIS A 134 -20.77 1.48 -6.59
N PRO A 135 -21.66 0.61 -6.03
CA PRO A 135 -23.06 0.57 -6.44
C PRO A 135 -23.78 1.89 -6.19
N HIS A 136 -23.34 2.68 -5.22
CA HIS A 136 -23.83 4.03 -4.92
C HIS A 136 -23.48 5.07 -6.00
N VAL A 137 -22.57 4.74 -6.95
CA VAL A 137 -22.22 5.59 -8.11
C VAL A 137 -22.76 5.00 -9.40
N PHE A 138 -22.60 3.68 -9.60
CA PHE A 138 -22.84 2.99 -10.87
C PHE A 138 -24.06 2.04 -10.84
N GLY A 139 -24.66 1.84 -9.67
CA GLY A 139 -25.80 0.93 -9.50
C GLY A 139 -27.14 1.64 -9.48
N PRO A 140 -28.24 0.87 -9.30
CA PRO A 140 -29.58 1.41 -9.17
C PRO A 140 -29.78 2.39 -8.02
N GLU A 141 -28.90 2.32 -7.01
CA GLU A 141 -28.92 3.18 -5.82
C GLU A 141 -27.99 4.40 -5.97
N ALA A 142 -27.65 4.78 -7.21
CA ALA A 142 -26.78 5.92 -7.47
C ALA A 142 -27.30 7.20 -6.79
N GLY A 143 -26.45 7.86 -6.00
CA GLY A 143 -26.79 9.07 -5.23
C GLY A 143 -27.40 8.82 -3.86
N SER A 144 -27.58 7.58 -3.41
CA SER A 144 -28.15 7.25 -2.10
C SER A 144 -27.18 7.50 -0.92
N THR A 145 -25.88 7.58 -1.19
CA THR A 145 -24.83 7.67 -0.15
C THR A 145 -24.22 9.06 -0.15
N SER A 146 -24.31 9.76 1.00
CA SER A 146 -23.90 11.16 1.12
C SER A 146 -22.64 11.40 1.98
N SER A 147 -22.03 10.34 2.57
CA SER A 147 -20.85 10.48 3.41
C SER A 147 -19.78 9.42 3.10
N ALA A 148 -18.51 9.78 3.29
CA ALA A 148 -17.38 8.85 3.11
C ALA A 148 -17.49 7.63 4.06
N ALA A 149 -17.98 7.81 5.27
CA ALA A 149 -18.17 6.71 6.22
C ALA A 149 -19.19 5.68 5.69
N ALA A 150 -20.34 6.14 5.19
CA ALA A 150 -21.35 5.24 4.60
C ALA A 150 -20.83 4.52 3.34
N VAL A 151 -19.92 5.13 2.57
CA VAL A 151 -19.25 4.46 1.43
C VAL A 151 -18.39 3.30 1.92
N LEU A 152 -17.66 3.47 3.02
CA LEU A 152 -16.82 2.40 3.58
C LEU A 152 -17.66 1.19 4.02
N ASP A 153 -18.84 1.42 4.59
CA ASP A 153 -19.77 0.35 4.98
C ASP A 153 -20.29 -0.41 3.76
N VAL A 154 -20.63 0.31 2.68
CA VAL A 154 -21.03 -0.30 1.39
C VAL A 154 -19.89 -1.15 0.83
N TRP A 155 -18.66 -0.67 0.84
CA TRP A 155 -17.51 -1.45 0.36
C TRP A 155 -17.27 -2.72 1.16
N GLU A 156 -17.42 -2.66 2.48
CA GLU A 156 -17.25 -3.83 3.32
C GLU A 156 -18.36 -4.88 3.10
N SER A 157 -19.62 -4.45 2.89
CA SER A 157 -20.71 -5.37 2.57
C SER A 157 -20.49 -6.04 1.20
N VAL A 158 -20.12 -5.28 0.16
CA VAL A 158 -19.81 -5.84 -1.17
C VAL A 158 -18.63 -6.81 -1.11
N LYS A 159 -17.58 -6.51 -0.36
CA LYS A 159 -16.45 -7.43 -0.16
C LYS A 159 -16.85 -8.70 0.60
N ALA A 160 -17.82 -8.61 1.52
CA ALA A 160 -18.35 -9.78 2.23
C ALA A 160 -19.16 -10.67 1.29
N GLU A 161 -19.98 -10.08 0.40
CA GLU A 161 -20.73 -10.79 -0.64
C GLU A 161 -19.78 -11.44 -1.68
N GLU A 162 -18.71 -10.75 -2.10
CA GLU A 162 -17.68 -11.32 -2.96
C GLU A 162 -17.04 -12.57 -2.36
N ARG A 163 -16.73 -12.54 -1.07
CA ARG A 163 -16.18 -13.70 -0.35
C ARG A 163 -17.19 -14.84 -0.23
N ALA A 164 -18.45 -14.54 0.03
CA ALA A 164 -19.50 -15.53 0.15
C ALA A 164 -19.88 -16.18 -1.20
N SER A 165 -19.63 -15.49 -2.33
CA SER A 165 -19.94 -15.98 -3.69
C SER A 165 -18.75 -16.64 -4.39
N ALA A 166 -17.54 -16.53 -3.85
CA ALA A 166 -16.38 -17.28 -4.33
C ALA A 166 -16.62 -18.78 -4.04
N ASP A 167 -16.60 -19.57 -5.10
CA ASP A 167 -16.96 -21.00 -5.11
C ASP A 167 -16.20 -21.76 -4.00
N ASP A 168 -16.93 -22.57 -3.25
CA ASP A 168 -16.56 -23.28 -2.01
C ASP A 168 -15.39 -24.29 -2.16
N THR A 169 -14.65 -24.25 -3.26
CA THR A 169 -13.58 -25.23 -3.58
C THR A 169 -12.17 -24.79 -3.22
N VAL A 170 -11.96 -23.54 -2.79
CA VAL A 170 -10.62 -23.04 -2.44
C VAL A 170 -10.65 -22.27 -1.12
N HIS A 171 -10.25 -22.95 -0.07
CA HIS A 171 -9.89 -22.48 1.27
C HIS A 171 -11.02 -21.86 2.10
N THR A 172 -11.36 -22.53 3.19
CA THR A 172 -11.85 -21.92 4.43
C THR A 172 -10.75 -20.99 4.97
N GLU A 173 -10.48 -19.87 4.29
CA GLU A 173 -9.55 -18.87 4.79
C GLU A 173 -10.11 -18.33 6.11
N GLY A 174 -9.31 -18.40 7.16
CA GLY A 174 -9.59 -17.73 8.42
C GLY A 174 -9.73 -16.22 8.21
N LEU A 175 -10.39 -15.55 9.15
CA LEU A 175 -10.60 -14.10 9.11
C LEU A 175 -9.32 -13.30 8.80
N LEU A 176 -8.19 -13.78 9.31
CA LEU A 176 -6.90 -13.09 9.24
C LEU A 176 -6.06 -13.50 8.03
N ASP A 177 -6.35 -14.64 7.37
CA ASP A 177 -5.55 -15.15 6.26
C ASP A 177 -5.52 -14.20 5.05
N SER A 178 -6.57 -13.39 4.89
CA SER A 178 -6.64 -12.36 3.86
C SER A 178 -5.88 -11.06 4.21
N VAL A 179 -5.12 -11.00 5.32
CA VAL A 179 -4.11 -9.97 5.58
C VAL A 179 -2.80 -10.43 4.94
N PRO A 180 -2.28 -9.74 3.92
CA PRO A 180 -1.03 -10.16 3.29
C PRO A 180 0.13 -10.16 4.30
N GLN A 181 0.84 -11.27 4.38
CA GLN A 181 2.01 -11.41 5.27
C GLN A 181 3.23 -10.61 4.78
N SER A 182 3.20 -10.14 3.53
CA SER A 182 4.23 -9.29 2.93
C SER A 182 4.12 -7.81 3.28
N LEU A 183 3.07 -7.39 3.98
CA LEU A 183 2.94 -6.01 4.43
C LEU A 183 4.01 -5.65 5.48
N PRO A 184 4.43 -4.37 5.57
CA PRO A 184 5.18 -3.86 6.71
C PRO A 184 4.52 -4.25 8.04
N ALA A 185 5.31 -4.56 9.04
CA ALA A 185 4.82 -5.19 10.27
C ALA A 185 3.75 -4.35 11.00
N LEU A 186 3.92 -3.02 11.06
CA LEU A 186 2.94 -2.14 11.69
C LEU A 186 1.62 -2.11 10.92
N MET A 187 1.68 -2.04 9.58
CA MET A 187 0.48 -2.12 8.72
C MET A 187 -0.24 -3.46 8.88
N GLN A 188 0.53 -4.57 8.93
CA GLN A 188 -0.02 -5.91 9.12
C GLN A 188 -0.74 -6.02 10.45
N ALA A 189 -0.07 -5.62 11.56
CA ALA A 189 -0.63 -5.65 12.90
C ALA A 189 -1.90 -4.78 13.02
N GLN A 190 -1.90 -3.57 12.43
CA GLN A 190 -3.07 -2.69 12.44
C GLN A 190 -4.25 -3.28 11.66
N LYS A 191 -4.00 -3.96 10.53
CA LYS A 191 -5.05 -4.67 9.77
C LYS A 191 -5.59 -5.89 10.52
N ILE A 192 -4.72 -6.68 11.17
CA ILE A 192 -5.10 -7.81 12.02
C ILE A 192 -6.00 -7.33 13.15
N SER A 193 -5.54 -6.35 13.91
CA SER A 193 -6.28 -5.73 15.02
C SER A 193 -7.65 -5.21 14.59
N LYS A 194 -7.72 -4.45 13.48
CA LYS A 194 -8.97 -3.90 12.93
C LYS A 194 -9.97 -5.00 12.57
N ARG A 195 -9.51 -6.15 12.06
CA ARG A 195 -10.38 -7.27 11.71
C ARG A 195 -10.90 -8.01 12.95
N ALA A 196 -10.02 -8.25 13.92
CA ALA A 196 -10.39 -8.86 15.19
C ALA A 196 -11.44 -8.02 15.92
N ALA A 197 -11.25 -6.71 15.99
CA ALA A 197 -12.19 -5.77 16.59
C ALA A 197 -13.57 -5.81 15.94
N LYS A 198 -13.67 -5.91 14.61
CA LYS A 198 -14.94 -6.05 13.87
C LYS A 198 -15.71 -7.33 14.23
N MET A 199 -15.03 -8.37 14.72
CA MET A 199 -15.65 -9.60 15.19
C MET A 199 -16.01 -9.58 16.69
N GLY A 200 -15.85 -8.42 17.33
CA GLY A 200 -16.14 -8.26 18.75
C GLY A 200 -14.95 -8.56 19.68
N PHE A 201 -13.76 -8.88 19.13
CA PHE A 201 -12.54 -9.00 19.93
C PHE A 201 -11.91 -7.62 20.10
N GLU A 202 -12.47 -6.85 21.02
CA GLU A 202 -12.17 -5.44 21.23
C GLU A 202 -12.15 -5.08 22.71
N TRP A 203 -11.31 -4.14 23.10
CA TRP A 203 -11.32 -3.55 24.44
C TRP A 203 -12.54 -2.65 24.65
N ALA A 204 -12.91 -2.43 25.91
CA ALA A 204 -14.05 -1.56 26.23
C ALA A 204 -13.72 -0.07 26.07
N SER A 205 -12.43 0.30 26.25
CA SER A 205 -11.98 1.69 26.14
C SER A 205 -10.50 1.76 25.73
N VAL A 206 -10.07 2.92 25.25
CA VAL A 206 -8.65 3.19 24.98
C VAL A 206 -7.79 3.12 26.25
N ALA A 207 -8.37 3.41 27.41
CA ALA A 207 -7.66 3.27 28.69
C ALA A 207 -7.26 1.80 28.95
N ASP A 208 -8.14 0.84 28.66
CA ASP A 208 -7.85 -0.59 28.81
C ASP A 208 -6.71 -1.01 27.84
N VAL A 209 -6.62 -0.37 26.67
CA VAL A 209 -5.51 -0.64 25.73
C VAL A 209 -4.19 -0.11 26.31
N TRP A 210 -4.18 1.07 26.94
CA TRP A 210 -3.00 1.59 27.63
C TRP A 210 -2.60 0.74 28.85
N ASP A 211 -3.57 0.19 29.56
CA ASP A 211 -3.29 -0.76 30.65
C ASP A 211 -2.62 -2.03 30.11
N LYS A 212 -3.03 -2.52 28.91
CA LYS A 212 -2.36 -3.64 28.25
C LYS A 212 -0.92 -3.30 27.85
N VAL A 213 -0.65 -2.08 27.34
CA VAL A 213 0.73 -1.62 27.08
C VAL A 213 1.59 -1.66 28.34
N ALA A 214 1.01 -1.26 29.49
CA ALA A 214 1.72 -1.29 30.75
C ALA A 214 1.98 -2.74 31.25
N GLU A 215 1.04 -3.66 31.00
CA GLU A 215 1.17 -5.09 31.29
C GLU A 215 2.31 -5.71 30.46
N GLU A 216 2.30 -5.57 29.12
CA GLU A 216 3.34 -6.08 28.21
C GLU A 216 4.72 -5.52 28.56
N ARG A 217 4.78 -4.25 28.96
CA ARG A 217 6.03 -3.67 29.44
C ARG A 217 6.54 -4.33 30.71
N ALA A 218 5.67 -4.66 31.65
CA ALA A 218 6.07 -5.33 32.89
C ALA A 218 6.56 -6.76 32.61
N GLU A 219 5.95 -7.47 31.66
CA GLU A 219 6.38 -8.79 31.21
C GLU A 219 7.75 -8.71 30.53
N PHE A 220 7.95 -7.74 29.61
CA PHE A 220 9.26 -7.46 29.02
C PHE A 220 10.34 -7.16 30.07
N ASP A 221 10.03 -6.37 31.09
CA ASP A 221 10.97 -6.00 32.16
C ASP A 221 11.33 -7.21 33.04
N ALA A 222 10.44 -8.20 33.15
CA ALA A 222 10.67 -9.43 33.91
C ALA A 222 11.59 -10.44 33.19
N GLU A 223 11.68 -10.37 31.87
CA GLU A 223 12.46 -11.30 31.07
C GLU A 223 13.96 -10.97 31.05
N ALA A 224 14.79 -12.02 31.03
CA ALA A 224 16.25 -11.88 31.02
C ALA A 224 16.76 -11.28 29.69
N PRO A 225 17.76 -10.39 29.71
CA PRO A 225 18.34 -9.83 28.49
C PRO A 225 18.88 -10.91 27.54
N GLY A 226 18.58 -10.76 26.23
CA GLY A 226 19.08 -11.65 25.17
C GLY A 226 18.31 -12.95 25.02
N THR A 227 17.19 -13.13 25.72
CA THR A 227 16.29 -14.29 25.54
C THR A 227 15.29 -14.08 24.42
N GLN A 228 14.77 -15.16 23.84
CA GLN A 228 13.70 -15.09 22.84
C GLN A 228 12.42 -14.53 23.48
N GLN A 229 12.11 -14.93 24.72
CA GLN A 229 10.96 -14.42 25.48
C GLN A 229 10.97 -12.89 25.55
N LYS A 230 12.13 -12.30 25.89
CA LYS A 230 12.25 -10.83 25.92
C LYS A 230 12.02 -10.18 24.54
N THR A 231 12.37 -10.87 23.46
CA THR A 231 12.08 -10.38 22.10
C THR A 231 10.59 -10.49 21.79
N ASP A 232 9.95 -11.57 22.21
CA ASP A 232 8.52 -11.80 22.02
C ASP A 232 7.70 -10.73 22.76
N GLU A 233 8.01 -10.47 24.05
CA GLU A 233 7.35 -9.41 24.84
C GLU A 233 7.52 -8.01 24.22
N PHE A 234 8.69 -7.74 23.62
CA PHE A 234 8.86 -6.47 22.90
C PHE A 234 7.93 -6.38 21.68
N GLY A 235 7.70 -7.50 20.99
CA GLY A 235 6.74 -7.60 19.91
C GLY A 235 5.31 -7.31 20.40
N ASP A 236 4.94 -7.82 21.57
CA ASP A 236 3.62 -7.62 22.18
C ASP A 236 3.41 -6.18 22.63
N ILE A 237 4.44 -5.50 23.17
CA ILE A 237 4.41 -4.04 23.41
C ILE A 237 4.09 -3.28 22.11
N LEU A 238 4.80 -3.60 21.00
CA LEU A 238 4.56 -2.94 19.71
C LEU A 238 3.14 -3.19 19.21
N PHE A 239 2.64 -4.43 19.36
CA PHE A 239 1.28 -4.77 18.95
C PHE A 239 0.22 -4.03 19.80
N ALA A 240 0.43 -3.92 21.10
CA ALA A 240 -0.44 -3.14 22.00
C ALA A 240 -0.43 -1.65 21.64
N LEU A 241 0.73 -1.05 21.33
CA LEU A 241 0.84 0.34 20.86
C LEU A 241 0.11 0.58 19.54
N ILE A 242 0.14 -0.40 18.62
CA ILE A 242 -0.62 -0.33 17.37
C ILE A 242 -2.12 -0.35 17.63
N ASN A 243 -2.60 -1.07 18.64
CA ASN A 243 -4.00 -1.01 19.06
C ASN A 243 -4.37 0.37 19.60
N VAL A 244 -3.49 1.04 20.36
CA VAL A 244 -3.70 2.44 20.76
C VAL A 244 -3.83 3.32 19.52
N ALA A 245 -2.90 3.23 18.55
CA ALA A 245 -2.95 4.01 17.32
C ALA A 245 -4.28 3.81 16.58
N ARG A 246 -4.74 2.56 16.48
CA ARG A 246 -6.03 2.23 15.85
C ARG A 246 -7.22 2.89 16.58
N TRP A 247 -7.24 2.85 17.91
CA TRP A 247 -8.28 3.49 18.72
C TRP A 247 -8.33 5.01 18.55
N GLU A 248 -7.17 5.64 18.44
CA GLU A 248 -7.02 7.09 18.24
C GLU A 248 -7.15 7.52 16.77
N GLY A 249 -7.38 6.56 15.84
CA GLY A 249 -7.50 6.85 14.41
C GLY A 249 -6.18 7.23 13.74
N VAL A 250 -5.04 6.86 14.34
CA VAL A 250 -3.69 7.09 13.82
C VAL A 250 -3.25 5.92 12.95
N ASP A 251 -2.68 6.20 11.78
CA ASP A 251 -1.95 5.21 11.01
C ASP A 251 -0.55 5.03 11.62
N ALA A 252 -0.27 3.81 12.11
CA ALA A 252 0.95 3.54 12.86
C ALA A 252 2.21 3.57 11.98
N GLU A 253 2.11 3.08 10.73
CA GLU A 253 3.21 3.08 9.77
C GLU A 253 3.57 4.52 9.38
N GLU A 254 2.59 5.31 8.97
CA GLU A 254 2.78 6.72 8.61
C GLU A 254 3.32 7.54 9.78
N ALA A 255 2.80 7.33 10.98
CA ALA A 255 3.27 8.02 12.17
C ALA A 255 4.75 7.73 12.46
N LEU A 256 5.19 6.47 12.33
CA LEU A 256 6.59 6.10 12.53
C LEU A 256 7.48 6.62 11.39
N MET A 257 7.04 6.53 10.13
CA MET A 257 7.74 7.13 8.99
C MET A 257 7.92 8.64 9.18
N SER A 258 6.88 9.35 9.61
CA SER A 258 6.95 10.79 9.92
C SER A 258 7.96 11.09 11.03
N ALA A 259 8.01 10.26 12.08
CA ALA A 259 9.00 10.41 13.14
C ALA A 259 10.43 10.19 12.62
N CYS A 260 10.64 9.21 11.76
CA CYS A 260 11.92 8.96 11.09
C CYS A 260 12.36 10.14 10.21
N ARG A 261 11.46 10.70 9.39
CA ARG A 261 11.73 11.91 8.58
C ARG A 261 12.13 13.10 9.45
N LYS A 262 11.38 13.35 10.53
CA LYS A 262 11.73 14.42 11.49
C LYS A 262 13.10 14.22 12.12
N PHE A 263 13.44 12.99 12.47
CA PHE A 263 14.76 12.68 13.01
C PHE A 263 15.86 12.96 11.98
N ARG A 264 15.71 12.48 10.75
CA ARG A 264 16.67 12.69 9.64
C ARG A 264 16.86 14.19 9.36
N SER A 265 15.79 14.96 9.24
CA SER A 265 15.88 16.41 8.98
C SER A 265 16.63 17.15 10.09
N ARG A 266 16.37 16.79 11.35
CA ARG A 266 17.08 17.38 12.50
C ARG A 266 18.55 16.98 12.51
N TRP A 267 18.83 15.74 12.20
CA TRP A 267 20.22 15.25 12.10
C TRP A 267 21.00 15.98 11.01
N SER A 268 20.43 16.10 9.80
CA SER A 268 21.04 16.86 8.71
C SER A 268 21.29 18.35 9.07
N TYR A 269 20.37 18.96 9.83
CA TYR A 269 20.60 20.31 10.37
C TYR A 269 21.81 20.33 11.31
N MET A 270 21.91 19.39 12.22
CA MET A 270 23.04 19.30 13.16
C MET A 270 24.38 19.13 12.44
N GLU A 271 24.44 18.27 11.43
CA GLU A 271 25.65 18.07 10.61
C GLU A 271 26.07 19.37 9.92
N LYS A 272 25.14 20.07 9.30
CA LYS A 272 25.40 21.38 8.66
C LYS A 272 25.87 22.43 9.67
N ALA A 273 25.17 22.53 10.79
CA ALA A 273 25.52 23.51 11.84
C ALA A 273 26.89 23.20 12.49
N ALA A 274 27.23 21.94 12.67
CA ALA A 274 28.56 21.52 13.15
C ALA A 274 29.66 21.86 12.14
N ALA A 275 29.43 21.53 10.84
CA ALA A 275 30.39 21.84 9.77
C ALA A 275 30.64 23.37 9.63
N GLU A 276 29.60 24.20 9.72
CA GLU A 276 29.71 25.67 9.72
C GLU A 276 30.52 26.19 10.92
N ARG A 277 30.53 25.46 12.05
CA ARG A 277 31.30 25.76 13.26
C ARG A 277 32.70 25.13 13.25
N GLY A 278 33.06 24.42 12.18
CA GLY A 278 34.40 23.87 11.95
C GLY A 278 34.70 22.56 12.68
N PHE A 279 33.66 21.74 12.97
CA PHE A 279 33.82 20.42 13.56
C PHE A 279 32.80 19.42 13.00
N SER A 280 33.05 18.12 13.18
CA SER A 280 32.07 17.07 12.92
C SER A 280 31.40 16.62 14.21
N LEU A 281 30.17 16.02 14.09
CA LEU A 281 29.36 15.64 15.26
C LEU A 281 30.06 14.62 16.17
N ASP A 282 30.89 13.74 15.62
CA ASP A 282 31.64 12.71 16.36
C ASP A 282 32.85 13.31 17.11
N GLU A 283 33.39 14.45 16.66
CA GLU A 283 34.51 15.13 17.34
C GLU A 283 34.04 15.85 18.63
N LYS A 284 32.78 16.25 18.71
CA LYS A 284 32.22 16.98 19.86
C LYS A 284 30.85 16.45 20.30
N PRO A 285 30.82 15.22 20.83
CA PRO A 285 29.57 14.59 21.25
C PRO A 285 28.85 15.38 22.35
N GLU A 286 29.56 16.16 23.16
CA GLU A 286 29.00 17.03 24.21
C GLU A 286 28.13 18.16 23.66
N LEU A 287 28.28 18.54 22.39
CA LEU A 287 27.46 19.59 21.74
C LEU A 287 26.25 19.02 20.99
N GLN A 288 26.11 17.71 20.85
CA GLN A 288 25.04 17.10 20.06
C GLN A 288 23.64 17.44 20.62
N GLU A 289 23.48 17.43 21.95
CA GLU A 289 22.19 17.77 22.56
C GLU A 289 21.80 19.25 22.31
N ASP A 290 22.76 20.16 22.42
CA ASP A 290 22.52 21.59 22.14
C ASP A 290 22.14 21.80 20.67
N LEU A 291 22.82 21.15 19.74
CA LEU A 291 22.52 21.16 18.31
C LEU A 291 21.15 20.52 18.01
N TRP A 292 20.80 19.48 18.72
CA TRP A 292 19.50 18.84 18.59
C TRP A 292 18.36 19.77 19.05
N GLN A 293 18.53 20.47 20.16
CA GLN A 293 17.57 21.46 20.63
C GLN A 293 17.49 22.68 19.68
N GLU A 294 18.62 23.06 19.06
CA GLU A 294 18.66 24.09 18.03
C GLU A 294 17.87 23.66 16.79
N ALA A 295 18.10 22.41 16.30
CA ALA A 295 17.35 21.84 15.19
C ALA A 295 15.84 21.82 15.44
N LYS A 296 15.41 21.43 16.64
CA LYS A 296 13.98 21.47 17.03
C LYS A 296 13.40 22.87 16.94
N ARG A 297 14.12 23.89 17.40
CA ARG A 297 13.66 25.29 17.32
C ARG A 297 13.60 25.80 15.89
N HIS A 298 14.51 25.36 15.04
CA HIS A 298 14.62 25.84 13.66
C HIS A 298 13.60 25.16 12.72
N LEU A 299 13.42 23.86 12.87
CA LEU A 299 12.57 23.05 11.99
C LEU A 299 11.14 22.86 12.52
N GLY A 300 10.83 23.39 13.68
CA GLY A 300 9.58 23.15 14.38
C GLY A 300 9.56 21.84 15.18
N ALA A 301 8.62 21.76 16.12
CA ALA A 301 8.46 20.57 16.96
C ALA A 301 7.85 19.39 16.19
#